data_d9196f59f67ae2ed0849fa1d65ecce3b
#
_entry.id   d9196f59f67ae2ed0849fa1d65ecce3b
#
_cell.length_a   1.000
_cell.length_b   1.000
_cell.length_c   1.000
_cell.angle_alpha   90.00
_cell.angle_beta   90.00
_cell.angle_gamma   90.00
#
_symmetry.space_group_name_H-M   'P 1'
#
loop_
_entity.id
_entity.type
_entity.pdbx_description
1 polymer ?
#
loop_
_entity_poly.entity_id
_entity_poly.type
_entity_poly.pdbx_seq_one_letter_code
_entity_poly.pdbx_strand_id
1 'polypeptide(L)'
;FPWLALGYSQTDAPLGQLAPYAGVFGVGWAVVFSAGLLWTLLNSADWRARLGWLGLLAALWLGAWGLGRIAWVEPAGPALRVAIVQGNVTQDRKWNPDALDETLTRYVQLSLPEQSQSDVIIWPETAIPALLDEVRPFVAALAGAAQQAGVDYVTGIPTGSWETSIFHNSIIGVGRSPGLYHKRRLLPFGEYLPLRGLLLFFRDWVDIPMADFTPGGLEQPLFRAGGQPVGLSICFEAVFGSEIRRALPEATWLINLSNDAWFKDSAAPHQHLQIARLRALEVGRYLARATNTGVSAIVDEQGRIKARGPQFQAEVIRGEVQPLRGLTPYARFGDWPAV
;
A
#
# COMPACT_ATOMS: atom_id res chain seq x y z
N PHE A 1 5.17 8.81 -14.12
CA PHE A 1 5.28 8.63 -12.68
C PHE A 1 3.96 9.06 -12.02
N PRO A 2 3.08 8.14 -11.59
CA PRO A 2 1.70 8.47 -11.26
C PRO A 2 1.48 9.02 -9.83
N TRP A 3 2.50 9.50 -9.13
CA TRP A 3 2.39 9.99 -7.75
C TRP A 3 1.46 11.21 -7.61
N LEU A 4 1.49 12.12 -8.58
CA LEU A 4 0.73 13.37 -8.57
C LEU A 4 -0.48 13.33 -9.51
N ALA A 5 -1.07 12.14 -9.74
CA ALA A 5 -2.30 12.07 -10.54
C ALA A 5 -3.43 12.87 -9.88
N LEU A 6 -4.10 13.73 -10.68
CA LEU A 6 -5.15 14.66 -10.20
C LEU A 6 -6.28 13.93 -9.45
N GLY A 7 -6.57 12.69 -9.84
CA GLY A 7 -7.62 11.89 -9.20
C GLY A 7 -7.43 11.67 -7.71
N TYR A 8 -6.18 11.65 -7.21
CA TYR A 8 -5.94 11.50 -5.78
C TYR A 8 -6.51 12.65 -4.93
N SER A 9 -6.63 13.86 -5.49
CA SER A 9 -7.23 15.01 -4.82
C SER A 9 -8.70 14.81 -4.47
N GLN A 10 -9.36 13.84 -5.11
CA GLN A 10 -10.79 13.58 -5.00
C GLN A 10 -11.15 12.39 -4.10
N THR A 11 -10.19 11.80 -3.40
CA THR A 11 -10.43 10.60 -2.59
C THR A 11 -11.58 10.77 -1.59
N ASP A 12 -11.75 11.97 -1.03
CA ASP A 12 -12.81 12.32 -0.06
C ASP A 12 -13.98 13.09 -0.69
N ALA A 13 -13.96 13.32 -2.01
CA ALA A 13 -14.97 14.09 -2.73
C ALA A 13 -15.89 13.17 -3.56
N PRO A 14 -17.08 13.65 -3.99
CA PRO A 14 -18.00 12.84 -4.81
C PRO A 14 -17.37 12.26 -6.07
N LEU A 15 -16.46 12.99 -6.76
CA LEU A 15 -15.78 12.49 -7.95
C LEU A 15 -14.88 11.28 -7.66
N GLY A 16 -14.37 11.12 -6.44
CA GLY A 16 -13.62 9.94 -6.02
C GLY A 16 -14.41 8.64 -6.18
N GLN A 17 -15.74 8.70 -6.12
CA GLN A 17 -16.63 7.55 -6.31
C GLN A 17 -16.62 7.00 -7.74
N LEU A 18 -15.94 7.66 -8.68
CA LEU A 18 -15.67 7.14 -10.02
C LEU A 18 -14.48 6.17 -10.04
N ALA A 19 -13.67 6.13 -8.98
CA ALA A 19 -12.49 5.27 -8.92
C ALA A 19 -12.79 3.77 -9.12
N PRO A 20 -13.86 3.16 -8.56
CA PRO A 20 -14.24 1.79 -8.84
C PRO A 20 -14.59 1.49 -10.31
N TYR A 21 -14.80 2.51 -11.13
CA TYR A 21 -15.18 2.39 -12.55
C TYR A 21 -13.99 2.60 -13.49
N ALA A 22 -13.20 3.64 -13.27
CA ALA A 22 -12.17 4.10 -14.20
C ALA A 22 -10.82 4.45 -13.55
N GLY A 23 -10.64 4.09 -12.28
CA GLY A 23 -9.40 4.32 -11.54
C GLY A 23 -9.06 5.78 -11.34
N VAL A 24 -7.86 6.04 -10.82
CA VAL A 24 -7.35 7.39 -10.54
C VAL A 24 -7.32 8.28 -11.78
N PHE A 25 -7.06 7.71 -12.95
CA PHE A 25 -6.98 8.47 -14.19
C PHE A 25 -8.37 8.93 -14.65
N GLY A 26 -9.39 8.06 -14.57
CA GLY A 26 -10.77 8.44 -14.86
C GLY A 26 -11.30 9.51 -13.90
N VAL A 27 -10.95 9.44 -12.61
CA VAL A 27 -11.23 10.51 -11.65
C VAL A 27 -10.51 11.80 -12.06
N GLY A 28 -9.23 11.71 -12.47
CA GLY A 28 -8.47 12.86 -12.98
C GLY A 28 -9.13 13.51 -14.21
N TRP A 29 -9.63 12.71 -15.15
CA TRP A 29 -10.41 13.20 -16.30
C TRP A 29 -11.66 13.95 -15.85
N ALA A 30 -12.40 13.43 -14.86
CA ALA A 30 -13.58 14.10 -14.33
C ALA A 30 -13.24 15.46 -13.68
N VAL A 31 -12.08 15.60 -13.03
CA VAL A 31 -11.57 16.86 -12.50
C VAL A 31 -11.32 17.87 -13.62
N VAL A 32 -10.56 17.46 -14.66
CA VAL A 32 -10.26 18.33 -15.80
C VAL A 32 -11.53 18.73 -16.55
N PHE A 33 -12.44 17.79 -16.75
CA PHE A 33 -13.73 18.06 -17.38
C PHE A 33 -14.58 19.05 -16.57
N SER A 34 -14.61 18.89 -15.23
CA SER A 34 -15.28 19.85 -14.34
C SER A 34 -14.69 21.26 -14.46
N ALA A 35 -13.37 21.39 -14.55
CA ALA A 35 -12.70 22.68 -14.74
C ALA A 35 -13.07 23.29 -16.10
N GLY A 36 -13.13 22.50 -17.17
CA GLY A 36 -13.57 22.96 -18.49
C GLY A 36 -15.03 23.43 -18.50
N LEU A 37 -15.94 22.70 -17.84
CA LEU A 37 -17.35 23.10 -17.70
C LEU A 37 -17.49 24.41 -16.91
N LEU A 38 -16.72 24.58 -15.84
CA LEU A 38 -16.70 25.83 -15.07
C LEU A 38 -16.17 26.99 -15.89
N TRP A 39 -15.12 26.78 -16.66
CA TRP A 39 -14.58 27.80 -17.57
C TRP A 39 -15.62 28.25 -18.61
N THR A 40 -16.28 27.31 -19.28
CA THR A 40 -17.31 27.60 -20.28
C THR A 40 -18.54 28.29 -19.65
N LEU A 41 -18.95 27.84 -18.45
CA LEU A 41 -20.04 28.47 -17.68
C LEU A 41 -19.75 29.94 -17.39
N LEU A 42 -18.54 30.28 -16.96
CA LEU A 42 -18.14 31.61 -16.56
C LEU A 42 -17.99 32.55 -17.78
N ASN A 43 -17.56 32.03 -18.93
CA ASN A 43 -17.28 32.79 -20.13
C ASN A 43 -18.44 32.81 -21.17
N SER A 44 -19.49 32.04 -20.95
CA SER A 44 -20.66 32.04 -21.84
C SER A 44 -21.47 33.32 -21.68
N ALA A 45 -21.80 34.01 -22.79
CA ALA A 45 -22.66 35.20 -22.78
C ALA A 45 -24.16 34.85 -22.70
N ASP A 46 -24.54 33.68 -23.23
CA ASP A 46 -25.93 33.21 -23.26
C ASP A 46 -26.31 32.49 -21.95
N TRP A 47 -27.36 32.97 -21.29
CA TRP A 47 -27.82 32.38 -20.04
C TRP A 47 -28.38 30.95 -20.22
N ARG A 48 -28.94 30.60 -21.38
CA ARG A 48 -29.42 29.27 -21.70
C ARG A 48 -28.26 28.27 -21.78
N ALA A 49 -27.17 28.69 -22.44
CA ALA A 49 -25.94 27.93 -22.47
C ALA A 49 -25.34 27.74 -21.06
N ARG A 50 -25.37 28.80 -20.22
CA ARG A 50 -24.95 28.71 -18.81
C ARG A 50 -25.73 27.65 -18.03
N LEU A 51 -27.07 27.62 -18.19
CA LEU A 51 -27.90 26.59 -17.55
C LEU A 51 -27.55 25.19 -18.05
N GLY A 52 -27.25 25.03 -19.34
CA GLY A 52 -26.76 23.74 -19.88
C GLY A 52 -25.45 23.29 -19.27
N TRP A 53 -24.46 24.15 -19.18
CA TRP A 53 -23.16 23.84 -18.57
C TRP A 53 -23.27 23.50 -17.06
N LEU A 54 -24.09 24.29 -16.35
CA LEU A 54 -24.39 24.05 -14.95
C LEU A 54 -25.08 22.67 -14.76
N GLY A 55 -26.05 22.35 -15.64
CA GLY A 55 -26.74 21.07 -15.65
C GLY A 55 -25.78 19.89 -15.88
N LEU A 56 -24.83 20.01 -16.81
CA LEU A 56 -23.79 18.98 -17.07
C LEU A 56 -22.85 18.83 -15.86
N LEU A 57 -22.42 19.93 -15.27
CA LEU A 57 -21.57 19.90 -14.07
C LEU A 57 -22.31 19.22 -12.92
N ALA A 58 -23.56 19.60 -12.67
CA ALA A 58 -24.39 18.98 -11.64
C ALA A 58 -24.62 17.48 -11.91
N ALA A 59 -24.89 17.11 -13.16
CA ALA A 59 -25.07 15.70 -13.56
C ALA A 59 -23.81 14.86 -13.33
N LEU A 60 -22.63 15.40 -13.63
CA LEU A 60 -21.36 14.72 -13.36
C LEU A 60 -21.17 14.45 -11.87
N TRP A 61 -21.32 15.47 -11.03
CA TRP A 61 -21.06 15.36 -9.59
C TRP A 61 -22.13 14.55 -8.85
N LEU A 62 -23.40 14.77 -9.16
CA LEU A 62 -24.51 14.00 -8.61
C LEU A 62 -24.50 12.55 -9.12
N GLY A 63 -24.12 12.34 -10.38
CA GLY A 63 -23.92 11.03 -10.97
C GLY A 63 -22.80 10.26 -10.25
N ALA A 64 -21.64 10.89 -10.06
CA ALA A 64 -20.53 10.29 -9.32
C ALA A 64 -20.95 9.92 -7.88
N TRP A 65 -21.63 10.82 -7.17
CA TRP A 65 -22.14 10.57 -5.84
C TRP A 65 -23.17 9.42 -5.80
N GLY A 66 -24.05 9.33 -6.81
CA GLY A 66 -25.01 8.26 -6.95
C GLY A 66 -24.35 6.90 -7.21
N LEU A 67 -23.33 6.88 -8.08
CA LEU A 67 -22.54 5.69 -8.42
C LEU A 67 -21.81 5.11 -7.21
N GLY A 68 -21.38 5.95 -6.27
CA GLY A 68 -20.75 5.53 -5.01
C GLY A 68 -21.65 4.70 -4.08
N ARG A 69 -22.95 4.59 -4.37
CA ARG A 69 -23.90 3.76 -3.62
C ARG A 69 -24.00 2.33 -4.14
N ILE A 70 -23.39 2.05 -5.28
CA ILE A 70 -23.42 0.70 -5.87
C ILE A 70 -22.39 -0.16 -5.14
N ALA A 71 -22.84 -1.21 -4.49
CA ALA A 71 -21.98 -2.20 -3.86
C ALA A 71 -21.48 -3.20 -4.92
N TRP A 72 -20.19 -3.22 -5.18
CA TRP A 72 -19.53 -4.15 -6.10
C TRP A 72 -18.99 -5.40 -5.41
N VAL A 73 -18.92 -5.36 -4.10
CA VAL A 73 -18.29 -6.39 -3.28
C VAL A 73 -19.16 -6.75 -2.10
N GLU A 74 -18.97 -7.96 -1.59
CA GLU A 74 -19.72 -8.51 -0.46
C GLU A 74 -18.78 -9.26 0.50
N PRO A 75 -19.13 -9.45 1.78
CA PRO A 75 -18.32 -10.19 2.73
C PRO A 75 -18.01 -11.62 2.25
N ALA A 76 -16.75 -12.02 2.41
CA ALA A 76 -16.23 -13.34 2.05
C ALA A 76 -15.92 -14.25 3.26
N GLY A 77 -16.15 -13.75 4.47
CA GLY A 77 -15.90 -14.45 5.73
C GLY A 77 -16.05 -13.51 6.93
N PRO A 78 -15.70 -13.96 8.12
CA PRO A 78 -15.70 -13.10 9.30
C PRO A 78 -14.65 -12.00 9.20
N ALA A 79 -14.85 -10.89 9.90
CA ALA A 79 -13.85 -9.85 10.04
C ALA A 79 -12.60 -10.40 10.77
N LEU A 80 -11.43 -9.95 10.35
CA LEU A 80 -10.14 -10.27 10.94
C LEU A 80 -9.70 -9.16 11.88
N ARG A 81 -9.26 -9.51 13.06
CA ARG A 81 -8.62 -8.57 14.00
C ARG A 81 -7.17 -8.39 13.58
N VAL A 82 -6.80 -7.18 13.27
CA VAL A 82 -5.47 -6.84 12.74
C VAL A 82 -4.78 -5.86 13.68
N ALA A 83 -3.52 -6.15 14.02
CA ALA A 83 -2.63 -5.24 14.71
C ALA A 83 -1.48 -4.84 13.77
N ILE A 84 -1.32 -3.54 13.54
CA ILE A 84 -0.21 -2.98 12.77
C ILE A 84 0.80 -2.41 13.77
N VAL A 85 2.03 -2.92 13.74
CA VAL A 85 3.09 -2.51 14.66
C VAL A 85 4.00 -1.51 13.96
N GLN A 86 3.93 -0.25 14.39
CA GLN A 86 4.78 0.84 13.94
C GLN A 86 5.98 0.96 14.88
N GLY A 87 7.18 0.57 14.42
CA GLY A 87 8.37 0.48 15.27
C GLY A 87 9.04 1.83 15.51
N ASN A 88 8.84 2.81 14.63
CA ASN A 88 9.48 4.11 14.64
C ASN A 88 11.02 4.03 14.78
N VAL A 89 11.63 3.16 13.98
CA VAL A 89 13.09 3.03 13.90
C VAL A 89 13.60 4.04 12.89
N THR A 90 14.50 4.91 13.31
CA THR A 90 15.07 5.94 12.43
C THR A 90 15.95 5.33 11.34
N GLN A 91 16.09 6.01 10.19
CA GLN A 91 16.78 5.45 9.03
C GLN A 91 18.27 5.20 9.27
N ASP A 92 18.92 6.04 10.06
CA ASP A 92 20.33 5.91 10.47
C ASP A 92 20.57 4.69 11.37
N ARG A 93 19.60 4.35 12.23
CA ARG A 93 19.66 3.17 13.09
C ARG A 93 19.29 1.88 12.38
N LYS A 94 18.38 1.95 11.41
CA LYS A 94 17.78 0.80 10.74
C LYS A 94 18.82 -0.15 10.13
N TRP A 95 19.87 0.41 9.54
CA TRP A 95 20.92 -0.36 8.87
C TRP A 95 22.21 -0.51 9.70
N ASN A 96 22.18 -0.09 10.96
CA ASN A 96 23.30 -0.30 11.86
C ASN A 96 23.22 -1.73 12.45
N PRO A 97 24.20 -2.61 12.19
CA PRO A 97 24.21 -3.97 12.75
C PRO A 97 24.12 -3.99 14.29
N ASP A 98 24.74 -3.04 14.97
CA ASP A 98 24.72 -2.93 16.43
C ASP A 98 23.33 -2.60 17.00
N ALA A 99 22.42 -2.06 16.17
CA ALA A 99 21.05 -1.74 16.56
C ALA A 99 20.03 -2.82 16.16
N LEU A 100 20.47 -3.92 15.53
CA LEU A 100 19.57 -4.98 15.07
C LEU A 100 18.79 -5.61 16.22
N ASP A 101 19.47 -6.06 17.26
CA ASP A 101 18.85 -6.71 18.42
C ASP A 101 17.84 -5.81 19.13
N GLU A 102 18.15 -4.53 19.28
CA GLU A 102 17.23 -3.55 19.85
C GLU A 102 16.00 -3.37 18.96
N THR A 103 16.20 -3.30 17.66
CA THR A 103 15.11 -3.19 16.67
C THR A 103 14.18 -4.40 16.74
N LEU A 104 14.73 -5.60 16.71
CA LEU A 104 13.94 -6.84 16.79
C LEU A 104 13.19 -6.94 18.12
N THR A 105 13.90 -6.64 19.24
CA THR A 105 13.30 -6.64 20.58
C THR A 105 12.12 -5.67 20.65
N ARG A 106 12.23 -4.47 20.09
CA ARG A 106 11.15 -3.49 20.04
C ARG A 106 9.91 -4.02 19.32
N TYR A 107 10.07 -4.59 18.13
CA TYR A 107 8.95 -5.17 17.38
C TYR A 107 8.29 -6.33 18.14
N VAL A 108 9.08 -7.21 18.74
CA VAL A 108 8.58 -8.31 19.56
C VAL A 108 7.80 -7.77 20.77
N GLN A 109 8.37 -6.85 21.54
CA GLN A 109 7.72 -6.28 22.73
C GLN A 109 6.39 -5.59 22.41
N LEU A 110 6.32 -4.84 21.30
CA LEU A 110 5.07 -4.22 20.84
C LEU A 110 4.04 -5.25 20.40
N SER A 111 4.50 -6.41 19.89
CA SER A 111 3.61 -7.46 19.37
C SER A 111 3.10 -8.43 20.44
N LEU A 112 3.83 -8.63 21.54
CA LEU A 112 3.48 -9.61 22.57
C LEU A 112 2.03 -9.47 23.10
N PRO A 113 1.53 -8.28 23.44
CA PRO A 113 0.15 -8.13 23.91
C PRO A 113 -0.90 -8.45 22.83
N GLU A 114 -0.51 -8.37 21.56
CA GLU A 114 -1.41 -8.52 20.43
C GLU A 114 -1.63 -10.00 20.04
N GLN A 115 -0.74 -10.90 20.43
CA GLN A 115 -0.81 -12.30 20.05
C GLN A 115 -2.11 -12.99 20.44
N SER A 116 -2.70 -12.61 21.57
CA SER A 116 -3.98 -13.17 22.04
C SER A 116 -5.23 -12.42 21.53
N GLN A 117 -5.04 -11.24 20.95
CA GLN A 117 -6.15 -10.34 20.57
C GLN A 117 -6.30 -10.18 19.06
N SER A 118 -5.31 -10.62 18.27
CA SER A 118 -5.27 -10.43 16.82
C SER A 118 -5.22 -11.76 16.08
N ASP A 119 -5.78 -11.76 14.87
CA ASP A 119 -5.66 -12.87 13.93
C ASP A 119 -4.43 -12.69 13.04
N VAL A 120 -4.03 -11.42 12.79
CA VAL A 120 -2.85 -11.04 12.01
C VAL A 120 -2.13 -9.87 12.67
N ILE A 121 -0.80 -9.99 12.81
CA ILE A 121 0.10 -8.92 13.24
C ILE A 121 0.98 -8.53 12.05
N ILE A 122 1.04 -7.24 11.75
CA ILE A 122 1.72 -6.72 10.56
C ILE A 122 2.85 -5.79 10.98
N TRP A 123 4.08 -6.11 10.56
CA TRP A 123 5.24 -5.24 10.70
C TRP A 123 5.55 -4.56 9.35
N PRO A 124 6.13 -3.38 9.33
CA PRO A 124 6.36 -2.60 8.12
C PRO A 124 7.47 -3.19 7.22
N GLU A 125 7.70 -2.50 6.10
CA GLU A 125 8.79 -2.79 5.16
C GLU A 125 10.14 -2.78 5.86
N THR A 126 10.90 -3.86 5.65
CA THR A 126 12.24 -4.05 6.25
C THR A 126 12.21 -3.81 7.77
N ALA A 127 11.20 -4.31 8.45
CA ALA A 127 11.15 -4.28 9.93
C ALA A 127 12.26 -5.15 10.53
N ILE A 128 12.68 -6.18 9.79
CA ILE A 128 13.86 -6.99 10.05
C ILE A 128 14.96 -6.54 9.07
N PRO A 129 15.87 -5.64 9.47
CA PRO A 129 16.88 -5.06 8.57
C PRO A 129 18.14 -5.92 8.46
N ALA A 130 17.98 -7.21 8.21
CA ALA A 130 19.02 -8.20 7.98
C ALA A 130 18.55 -9.22 6.96
N LEU A 131 19.47 -9.89 6.26
CA LEU A 131 19.09 -10.95 5.34
C LEU A 131 18.42 -12.11 6.10
N LEU A 132 17.37 -12.68 5.48
CA LEU A 132 16.63 -13.80 6.08
C LEU A 132 17.55 -14.93 6.56
N ASP A 133 18.61 -15.21 5.80
CA ASP A 133 19.57 -16.27 6.13
C ASP A 133 20.41 -15.96 7.37
N GLU A 134 20.68 -14.69 7.63
CA GLU A 134 21.44 -14.23 8.80
C GLU A 134 20.62 -14.31 10.09
N VAL A 135 19.30 -14.17 9.99
CA VAL A 135 18.37 -14.13 11.14
C VAL A 135 17.40 -15.32 11.18
N ARG A 136 17.72 -16.43 10.49
CA ARG A 136 16.89 -17.65 10.50
C ARG A 136 16.47 -18.12 11.91
N PRO A 137 17.37 -18.14 12.93
CA PRO A 137 16.97 -18.55 14.27
C PRO A 137 15.90 -17.64 14.89
N PHE A 138 16.00 -16.32 14.69
CA PHE A 138 14.99 -15.36 15.14
C PHE A 138 13.64 -15.59 14.45
N VAL A 139 13.65 -15.72 13.12
CA VAL A 139 12.42 -15.96 12.34
C VAL A 139 11.77 -17.28 12.73
N ALA A 140 12.56 -18.33 12.98
CA ALA A 140 12.05 -19.63 13.45
C ALA A 140 11.42 -19.51 14.86
N ALA A 141 12.04 -18.78 15.78
CA ALA A 141 11.47 -18.52 17.10
C ALA A 141 10.16 -17.73 17.02
N LEU A 142 10.11 -16.68 16.17
CA LEU A 142 8.90 -15.91 15.93
C LEU A 142 7.79 -16.79 15.34
N ALA A 143 8.11 -17.66 14.39
CA ALA A 143 7.16 -18.60 13.79
C ALA A 143 6.60 -19.59 14.83
N GLY A 144 7.45 -20.13 15.71
CA GLY A 144 7.01 -21.00 16.80
C GLY A 144 6.06 -20.30 17.77
N ALA A 145 6.38 -19.07 18.18
CA ALA A 145 5.53 -18.27 19.04
C ALA A 145 4.18 -17.94 18.36
N ALA A 146 4.22 -17.57 17.08
CA ALA A 146 3.04 -17.28 16.27
C ALA A 146 2.10 -18.51 16.15
N GLN A 147 2.66 -19.70 15.89
CA GLN A 147 1.90 -20.94 15.82
C GLN A 147 1.25 -21.30 17.17
N GLN A 148 1.98 -21.15 18.28
CA GLN A 148 1.44 -21.40 19.61
C GLN A 148 0.31 -20.44 19.97
N ALA A 149 0.43 -19.18 19.59
CA ALA A 149 -0.60 -18.15 19.82
C ALA A 149 -1.76 -18.23 18.82
N GLY A 150 -1.64 -18.99 17.72
CA GLY A 150 -2.64 -19.09 16.68
C GLY A 150 -2.79 -17.81 15.84
N VAL A 151 -1.73 -17.01 15.72
CA VAL A 151 -1.69 -15.73 14.99
C VAL A 151 -0.76 -15.83 13.77
N ASP A 152 -1.04 -15.07 12.72
CA ASP A 152 -0.14 -14.91 11.58
C ASP A 152 0.64 -13.59 11.71
N TYR A 153 1.96 -13.63 11.48
CA TYR A 153 2.78 -12.44 11.29
C TYR A 153 3.06 -12.21 9.80
N VAL A 154 2.99 -10.97 9.38
CA VAL A 154 3.40 -10.50 8.05
C VAL A 154 4.43 -9.40 8.22
N THR A 155 5.65 -9.60 7.72
CA THR A 155 6.77 -8.67 7.97
C THR A 155 7.66 -8.47 6.76
N GLY A 156 8.18 -7.25 6.62
CA GLY A 156 9.18 -6.93 5.61
C GLY A 156 10.59 -7.35 6.03
N ILE A 157 11.32 -8.01 5.13
CA ILE A 157 12.69 -8.49 5.32
C ILE A 157 13.41 -8.55 3.97
N PRO A 158 14.70 -8.19 3.86
CA PRO A 158 15.48 -8.49 2.68
C PRO A 158 15.80 -10.00 2.60
N THR A 159 15.72 -10.55 1.39
CA THR A 159 16.08 -11.94 1.10
C THR A 159 17.13 -11.97 -0.01
N GLY A 160 17.90 -13.04 -0.08
CA GLY A 160 18.93 -13.20 -1.11
C GLY A 160 20.22 -13.78 -0.54
N SER A 161 21.27 -13.80 -1.34
CA SER A 161 22.56 -14.37 -0.98
C SER A 161 23.71 -13.50 -1.47
N TRP A 162 24.72 -13.35 -0.62
CA TRP A 162 25.99 -12.69 -0.98
C TRP A 162 26.75 -13.47 -2.05
N GLU A 163 26.59 -14.80 -2.13
CA GLU A 163 27.24 -15.62 -3.13
C GLU A 163 26.74 -15.31 -4.55
N THR A 164 25.45 -15.10 -4.70
CA THR A 164 24.83 -14.80 -6.00
C THR A 164 24.75 -13.29 -6.29
N SER A 165 24.95 -12.47 -5.27
CA SER A 165 24.71 -11.02 -5.33
C SER A 165 23.27 -10.66 -5.79
N ILE A 166 22.31 -11.55 -5.54
CA ILE A 166 20.90 -11.35 -5.84
C ILE A 166 20.17 -11.07 -4.53
N PHE A 167 19.55 -9.89 -4.42
CA PHE A 167 18.82 -9.47 -3.23
C PHE A 167 17.42 -9.00 -3.63
N HIS A 168 16.43 -9.32 -2.80
CA HIS A 168 15.05 -8.89 -2.98
C HIS A 168 14.55 -8.15 -1.73
N ASN A 169 13.82 -7.07 -1.94
CA ASN A 169 12.97 -6.50 -0.90
C ASN A 169 11.72 -7.38 -0.79
N SER A 170 11.46 -7.95 0.37
CA SER A 170 10.50 -9.06 0.48
C SER A 170 9.56 -8.90 1.66
N ILE A 171 8.44 -9.61 1.57
CA ILE A 171 7.52 -9.86 2.68
C ILE A 171 7.55 -11.35 2.98
N ILE A 172 7.68 -11.70 4.25
CA ILE A 172 7.46 -13.07 4.72
C ILE A 172 6.23 -13.15 5.62
N GLY A 173 5.54 -14.28 5.53
CA GLY A 173 4.54 -14.71 6.48
C GLY A 173 5.09 -15.78 7.38
N VAL A 174 4.87 -15.65 8.67
CA VAL A 174 5.23 -16.67 9.67
C VAL A 174 4.04 -16.95 10.58
N GLY A 175 3.93 -18.16 11.06
CA GLY A 175 2.80 -18.61 11.86
C GLY A 175 2.02 -19.72 11.16
N ARG A 176 0.70 -19.61 11.10
CA ARG A 176 -0.19 -20.63 10.48
C ARG A 176 -0.07 -20.67 8.95
N SER A 177 0.27 -19.54 8.34
CA SER A 177 0.30 -19.36 6.89
C SER A 177 1.67 -18.84 6.44
N PRO A 178 2.69 -19.73 6.33
CA PRO A 178 3.99 -19.30 5.82
C PRO A 178 3.88 -18.87 4.35
N GLY A 179 4.62 -17.83 3.99
CA GLY A 179 4.59 -17.28 2.63
C GLY A 179 5.78 -16.37 2.36
N LEU A 180 6.03 -16.13 1.09
CA LEU A 180 7.09 -15.24 0.61
C LEU A 180 6.57 -14.45 -0.59
N TYR A 181 6.86 -13.14 -0.59
CA TYR A 181 6.57 -12.23 -1.69
C TYR A 181 7.79 -11.35 -1.92
N HIS A 182 8.21 -11.21 -3.15
CA HIS A 182 9.27 -10.31 -3.57
C HIS A 182 8.69 -9.09 -4.27
N LYS A 183 9.17 -7.92 -3.93
CA LYS A 183 8.78 -6.65 -4.57
C LYS A 183 9.01 -6.71 -6.07
N ARG A 184 7.99 -6.43 -6.85
CA ARG A 184 8.01 -6.47 -8.32
C ARG A 184 8.45 -5.14 -8.93
N ARG A 185 7.95 -4.03 -8.37
CA ARG A 185 8.24 -2.67 -8.84
C ARG A 185 9.20 -1.97 -7.89
N LEU A 186 10.46 -1.97 -8.27
CA LEU A 186 11.51 -1.28 -7.52
C LEU A 186 11.42 0.23 -7.71
N LEU A 187 11.81 0.97 -6.67
CA LEU A 187 11.91 2.43 -6.71
C LEU A 187 13.21 2.84 -7.45
N PRO A 188 13.12 3.54 -8.60
CA PRO A 188 14.29 4.07 -9.27
C PRO A 188 15.10 4.98 -8.35
N PHE A 189 16.43 4.88 -8.39
CA PHE A 189 17.42 5.60 -7.57
C PHE A 189 17.38 5.29 -6.07
N GLY A 190 16.39 4.53 -5.60
CA GLY A 190 16.31 4.08 -4.20
C GLY A 190 16.66 2.61 -4.01
N GLU A 191 16.24 1.77 -4.96
CA GLU A 191 16.41 0.32 -4.89
C GLU A 191 17.19 -0.24 -6.08
N TYR A 192 17.30 0.50 -7.16
CA TYR A 192 18.16 0.20 -8.29
C TYR A 192 18.58 1.48 -9.04
N LEU A 193 19.69 1.41 -9.76
CA LEU A 193 20.18 2.52 -10.58
C LEU A 193 19.73 2.36 -12.03
N PRO A 194 18.76 3.17 -12.52
CA PRO A 194 18.40 3.18 -13.94
C PRO A 194 19.61 3.60 -14.78
N LEU A 195 19.75 3.03 -15.99
CA LEU A 195 20.84 3.38 -16.92
C LEU A 195 22.24 3.26 -16.27
N ARG A 196 22.44 2.25 -15.45
CA ARG A 196 23.67 2.02 -14.67
C ARG A 196 24.95 2.27 -15.49
N GLY A 197 25.02 1.74 -16.73
CA GLY A 197 26.20 1.90 -17.61
C GLY A 197 26.53 3.36 -17.92
N LEU A 198 25.55 4.24 -18.03
CA LEU A 198 25.74 5.67 -18.27
C LEU A 198 26.04 6.43 -16.97
N LEU A 199 25.33 6.09 -15.89
CA LEU A 199 25.44 6.80 -14.62
C LEU A 199 26.69 6.42 -13.82
N LEU A 200 27.26 5.24 -14.03
CA LEU A 200 28.55 4.86 -13.44
C LEU A 200 29.69 5.75 -13.90
N PHE A 201 29.56 6.42 -15.05
CA PHE A 201 30.52 7.45 -15.47
C PHE A 201 30.54 8.66 -14.54
N PHE A 202 29.41 8.93 -13.84
CA PHE A 202 29.26 10.06 -12.92
C PHE A 202 29.30 9.62 -11.45
N ARG A 203 29.68 8.38 -11.13
CA ARG A 203 29.64 7.81 -9.76
C ARG A 203 30.39 8.63 -8.72
N ASP A 204 31.46 9.29 -9.13
CA ASP A 204 32.31 10.09 -8.24
C ASP A 204 31.66 11.44 -7.86
N TRP A 205 30.51 11.78 -8.49
CA TRP A 205 29.77 13.02 -8.31
C TRP A 205 28.43 12.81 -7.61
N VAL A 206 27.98 11.56 -7.51
CA VAL A 206 26.68 11.23 -6.95
C VAL A 206 26.87 10.09 -5.95
N ASP A 207 26.76 10.43 -4.67
CA ASP A 207 26.71 9.43 -3.61
C ASP A 207 25.33 8.77 -3.64
N ILE A 208 25.26 7.56 -4.24
CA ILE A 208 24.02 6.80 -4.38
C ILE A 208 24.09 5.67 -3.37
N PRO A 209 23.39 5.81 -2.21
CA PRO A 209 23.30 4.73 -1.24
C PRO A 209 22.45 3.61 -1.84
N MET A 210 23.06 2.51 -2.28
CA MET A 210 22.35 1.50 -3.04
C MET A 210 22.49 0.09 -2.47
N ALA A 211 21.31 -0.49 -2.20
CA ALA A 211 21.15 -1.90 -2.40
C ALA A 211 20.66 -2.11 -3.85
N ASP A 212 21.41 -2.81 -4.70
CA ASP A 212 20.95 -3.25 -6.02
C ASP A 212 19.98 -4.41 -5.81
N PHE A 213 18.72 -4.08 -5.51
CA PHE A 213 17.68 -5.10 -5.41
C PHE A 213 17.30 -5.63 -6.79
N THR A 214 16.96 -6.89 -6.83
CA THR A 214 16.41 -7.58 -8.00
C THR A 214 14.89 -7.61 -7.88
N PRO A 215 14.13 -7.26 -8.93
CA PRO A 215 12.67 -7.35 -8.88
C PRO A 215 12.22 -8.80 -8.76
N GLY A 216 11.13 -9.02 -8.05
CA GLY A 216 10.45 -10.31 -7.99
C GLY A 216 9.79 -10.69 -9.33
N GLY A 217 9.53 -11.98 -9.52
CA GLY A 217 8.78 -12.47 -10.68
C GLY A 217 7.38 -11.85 -10.77
N LEU A 218 6.86 -11.73 -11.99
CA LEU A 218 5.52 -11.20 -12.22
C LEU A 218 4.43 -12.09 -11.62
N GLU A 219 4.61 -13.40 -11.69
CA GLU A 219 3.74 -14.39 -11.08
C GLU A 219 4.37 -14.89 -9.79
N GLN A 220 3.66 -14.73 -8.70
CA GLN A 220 4.05 -15.20 -7.39
C GLN A 220 2.84 -15.87 -6.73
N PRO A 221 3.05 -16.91 -5.90
CA PRO A 221 1.97 -17.57 -5.19
C PRO A 221 1.17 -16.56 -4.37
N LEU A 222 -0.15 -16.75 -4.34
CA LEU A 222 -1.01 -15.90 -3.54
C LEU A 222 -0.73 -16.11 -2.06
N PHE A 223 -0.47 -15.02 -1.37
CA PHE A 223 -0.18 -15.00 0.05
C PHE A 223 -1.46 -15.22 0.87
N ARG A 224 -1.32 -15.77 2.09
CA ARG A 224 -2.44 -15.90 3.02
C ARG A 224 -2.08 -15.32 4.37
N ALA A 225 -3.06 -14.66 5.00
CA ALA A 225 -2.93 -14.18 6.38
C ALA A 225 -4.31 -14.17 7.05
N GLY A 226 -4.38 -14.60 8.30
CA GLY A 226 -5.64 -14.81 9.00
C GLY A 226 -6.54 -15.85 8.31
N GLY A 227 -5.94 -16.84 7.63
CA GLY A 227 -6.66 -17.85 6.85
C GLY A 227 -7.25 -17.33 5.53
N GLN A 228 -7.11 -16.05 5.19
CA GLN A 228 -7.68 -15.40 4.00
C GLN A 228 -6.60 -15.11 2.95
N PRO A 229 -6.92 -15.22 1.64
CA PRO A 229 -6.01 -14.79 0.59
C PRO A 229 -5.86 -13.25 0.63
N VAL A 230 -4.61 -12.78 0.53
CA VAL A 230 -4.28 -11.36 0.64
C VAL A 230 -3.42 -10.88 -0.54
N GLY A 231 -3.75 -9.71 -1.07
CA GLY A 231 -2.92 -9.00 -2.04
C GLY A 231 -1.85 -8.17 -1.34
N LEU A 232 -0.59 -8.36 -1.72
CA LEU A 232 0.55 -7.69 -1.13
C LEU A 232 1.11 -6.60 -2.03
N SER A 233 1.62 -5.56 -1.40
CA SER A 233 2.43 -4.54 -2.06
C SER A 233 3.46 -3.96 -1.09
N ILE A 234 4.63 -3.58 -1.61
CA ILE A 234 5.69 -2.95 -0.83
C ILE A 234 5.85 -1.51 -1.31
N CYS A 235 5.63 -0.55 -0.38
CA CYS A 235 5.93 0.87 -0.54
C CYS A 235 5.36 1.43 -1.86
N PHE A 236 6.25 1.82 -2.76
CA PHE A 236 5.99 2.42 -4.07
C PHE A 236 5.07 1.60 -4.98
N GLU A 237 4.94 0.29 -4.79
CA GLU A 237 4.03 -0.54 -5.59
C GLU A 237 2.56 -0.08 -5.48
N ALA A 238 2.15 0.49 -4.35
CA ALA A 238 0.82 1.04 -4.15
C ALA A 238 0.46 2.16 -5.14
N VAL A 239 1.46 2.81 -5.73
CA VAL A 239 1.25 3.87 -6.72
C VAL A 239 0.67 3.30 -8.03
N PHE A 240 0.91 2.02 -8.31
CA PHE A 240 0.49 1.35 -9.54
C PHE A 240 -0.76 0.50 -9.31
N GLY A 241 -1.92 0.99 -9.77
CA GLY A 241 -3.16 0.23 -9.68
C GLY A 241 -3.10 -1.13 -10.39
N SER A 242 -2.31 -1.23 -11.46
CA SER A 242 -2.07 -2.50 -12.16
C SER A 242 -1.38 -3.55 -11.29
N GLU A 243 -0.52 -3.17 -10.33
CA GLU A 243 0.10 -4.13 -9.42
C GLU A 243 -0.89 -4.62 -8.34
N ILE A 244 -1.71 -3.70 -7.81
CA ILE A 244 -2.74 -4.07 -6.82
C ILE A 244 -3.77 -5.04 -7.41
N ARG A 245 -4.15 -4.84 -8.68
CA ARG A 245 -5.11 -5.71 -9.39
C ARG A 245 -4.62 -7.14 -9.61
N ARG A 246 -3.31 -7.39 -9.66
CA ARG A 246 -2.74 -8.73 -9.95
C ARG A 246 -3.19 -9.81 -8.98
N ALA A 247 -3.50 -9.43 -7.74
CA ALA A 247 -3.97 -10.39 -6.73
C ALA A 247 -5.47 -10.70 -6.84
N LEU A 248 -6.21 -10.03 -7.73
CA LEU A 248 -7.66 -10.20 -7.86
C LEU A 248 -8.01 -11.16 -9.01
N PRO A 249 -9.15 -11.89 -8.89
CA PRO A 249 -10.20 -11.78 -7.88
C PRO A 249 -9.93 -12.48 -6.55
N GLU A 250 -8.87 -13.26 -6.43
CA GLU A 250 -8.65 -14.21 -5.35
C GLU A 250 -8.41 -13.53 -4.00
N ALA A 251 -7.65 -12.41 -4.00
CA ALA A 251 -7.38 -11.67 -2.77
C ALA A 251 -8.66 -11.03 -2.21
N THR A 252 -8.91 -11.31 -0.93
CA THR A 252 -10.09 -10.81 -0.22
C THR A 252 -9.83 -9.51 0.54
N TRP A 253 -8.58 -9.17 0.76
CA TRP A 253 -8.10 -7.93 1.37
C TRP A 253 -6.66 -7.63 0.94
N LEU A 254 -6.11 -6.49 1.36
CA LEU A 254 -4.81 -6.00 0.92
C LEU A 254 -3.91 -5.66 2.12
N ILE A 255 -2.61 -5.87 1.95
CA ILE A 255 -1.56 -5.36 2.85
C ILE A 255 -0.58 -4.53 2.04
N ASN A 256 -0.25 -3.35 2.54
CA ASN A 256 0.84 -2.52 2.03
C ASN A 256 1.86 -2.28 3.14
N LEU A 257 3.08 -2.78 2.96
CA LEU A 257 4.20 -2.49 3.85
C LEU A 257 5.04 -1.35 3.29
N SER A 258 5.39 -0.36 4.11
CA SER A 258 6.16 0.80 3.65
C SER A 258 7.19 1.25 4.67
N ASN A 259 8.25 1.90 4.16
CA ASN A 259 9.20 2.63 4.97
C ASN A 259 9.26 4.09 4.48
N ASP A 260 8.43 4.93 5.06
CA ASP A 260 8.30 6.34 4.68
C ASP A 260 9.38 7.23 5.34
N ALA A 261 10.37 6.66 6.02
CA ALA A 261 11.42 7.41 6.74
C ALA A 261 12.24 8.35 5.83
N TRP A 262 12.37 7.99 4.55
CA TRP A 262 13.02 8.82 3.52
C TRP A 262 12.37 10.18 3.33
N PHE A 263 11.06 10.26 3.55
CA PHE A 263 10.28 11.47 3.31
C PHE A 263 10.32 12.45 4.48
N LYS A 264 10.86 12.03 5.62
CA LYS A 264 10.91 12.86 6.85
C LYS A 264 9.54 13.50 7.16
N ASP A 265 9.54 14.68 7.75
CA ASP A 265 8.35 15.49 8.03
C ASP A 265 7.98 16.32 6.79
N SER A 266 7.32 15.66 5.83
CA SER A 266 6.87 16.27 4.59
C SER A 266 5.44 15.82 4.25
N ALA A 267 4.87 16.35 3.17
CA ALA A 267 3.56 15.92 2.68
C ALA A 267 3.56 14.49 2.11
N ALA A 268 4.71 13.92 1.75
CA ALA A 268 4.79 12.67 1.00
C ALA A 268 4.20 11.44 1.73
N PRO A 269 4.40 11.22 3.05
CA PRO A 269 3.74 10.13 3.77
C PRO A 269 2.21 10.23 3.74
N HIS A 270 1.66 11.45 3.80
CA HIS A 270 0.22 11.69 3.72
C HIS A 270 -0.32 11.45 2.30
N GLN A 271 0.42 11.89 1.26
CA GLN A 271 0.10 11.59 -0.13
C GLN A 271 0.14 10.08 -0.39
N HIS A 272 1.13 9.38 0.17
CA HIS A 272 1.26 7.94 0.02
C HIS A 272 0.09 7.19 0.69
N LEU A 273 -0.36 7.63 1.87
CA LEU A 273 -1.60 7.11 2.47
C LEU A 273 -2.82 7.39 1.57
N GLN A 274 -2.94 8.59 1.00
CA GLN A 274 -4.05 8.94 0.12
C GLN A 274 -4.08 8.10 -1.15
N ILE A 275 -2.89 7.81 -1.72
CA ILE A 275 -2.75 6.86 -2.82
C ILE A 275 -3.26 5.48 -2.41
N ALA A 276 -2.80 4.95 -1.28
CA ALA A 276 -3.22 3.64 -0.76
C ALA A 276 -4.74 3.57 -0.51
N ARG A 277 -5.34 4.65 0.00
CA ARG A 277 -6.80 4.78 0.19
C ARG A 277 -7.55 4.66 -1.15
N LEU A 278 -7.07 5.34 -2.18
CA LEU A 278 -7.70 5.26 -3.49
C LEU A 278 -7.55 3.86 -4.10
N ARG A 279 -6.43 3.17 -3.86
CA ARG A 279 -6.26 1.75 -4.27
C ARG A 279 -7.33 0.86 -3.63
N ALA A 280 -7.58 1.00 -2.32
CA ALA A 280 -8.64 0.27 -1.64
C ALA A 280 -10.02 0.50 -2.29
N LEU A 281 -10.35 1.77 -2.59
CA LEU A 281 -11.60 2.16 -3.24
C LEU A 281 -11.71 1.62 -4.68
N GLU A 282 -10.64 1.72 -5.49
CA GLU A 282 -10.63 1.23 -6.86
C GLU A 282 -10.96 -0.24 -6.99
N VAL A 283 -10.43 -1.06 -6.09
CA VAL A 283 -10.58 -2.51 -6.18
C VAL A 283 -11.63 -3.08 -5.21
N GLY A 284 -12.23 -2.24 -4.39
CA GLY A 284 -13.25 -2.64 -3.42
C GLY A 284 -12.69 -3.61 -2.37
N ARG A 285 -11.56 -3.31 -1.75
CA ARG A 285 -10.94 -4.17 -0.73
C ARG A 285 -10.49 -3.34 0.48
N TYR A 286 -10.63 -3.93 1.67
CA TYR A 286 -9.94 -3.40 2.85
C TYR A 286 -8.44 -3.44 2.63
N LEU A 287 -7.72 -2.45 3.18
CA LEU A 287 -6.27 -2.35 3.11
C LEU A 287 -5.69 -2.04 4.50
N ALA A 288 -4.77 -2.89 4.96
CA ALA A 288 -3.94 -2.62 6.12
C ALA A 288 -2.58 -2.07 5.62
N ARG A 289 -2.29 -0.82 5.93
CA ARG A 289 -1.03 -0.16 5.61
C ARG A 289 -0.15 -0.07 6.85
N ALA A 290 0.97 -0.77 6.84
CA ALA A 290 1.97 -0.72 7.91
C ALA A 290 3.17 0.12 7.46
N THR A 291 3.50 1.16 8.23
CA THR A 291 4.68 2.00 7.98
C THR A 291 5.58 2.02 9.20
N ASN A 292 6.89 2.28 8.99
CA ASN A 292 7.84 2.35 10.08
C ASN A 292 7.72 3.68 10.86
N THR A 293 7.85 4.83 10.17
CA THR A 293 7.81 6.18 10.76
C THR A 293 6.69 7.04 10.18
N GLY A 294 6.06 6.57 9.10
CA GLY A 294 5.02 7.28 8.38
C GLY A 294 3.63 7.15 9.02
N VAL A 295 2.59 7.11 8.20
CA VAL A 295 1.20 6.99 8.66
C VAL A 295 0.68 5.59 8.40
N SER A 296 0.63 4.78 9.45
CA SER A 296 -0.03 3.46 9.41
C SER A 296 -1.54 3.62 9.51
N ALA A 297 -2.30 2.80 8.79
CA ALA A 297 -3.76 2.90 8.79
C ALA A 297 -4.43 1.60 8.36
N ILE A 298 -5.67 1.40 8.82
CA ILE A 298 -6.63 0.45 8.27
C ILE A 298 -7.66 1.24 7.47
N VAL A 299 -7.89 0.86 6.23
CA VAL A 299 -8.76 1.54 5.28
C VAL A 299 -9.83 0.56 4.79
N ASP A 300 -11.09 1.01 4.71
CA ASP A 300 -12.18 0.20 4.18
C ASP A 300 -12.23 0.20 2.63
N GLU A 301 -13.12 -0.60 2.07
CA GLU A 301 -13.32 -0.77 0.63
C GLU A 301 -13.82 0.51 -0.08
N GLN A 302 -14.21 1.51 0.68
CA GLN A 302 -14.61 2.83 0.18
C GLN A 302 -13.50 3.89 0.35
N GLY A 303 -12.29 3.45 0.72
CA GLY A 303 -11.15 4.34 0.92
C GLY A 303 -11.21 5.16 2.23
N ARG A 304 -12.12 4.85 3.15
CA ARG A 304 -12.27 5.55 4.43
C ARG A 304 -11.33 4.96 5.48
N ILE A 305 -10.69 5.82 6.24
CA ILE A 305 -9.80 5.41 7.33
C ILE A 305 -10.63 4.93 8.51
N LYS A 306 -10.42 3.66 8.92
CA LYS A 306 -11.06 3.03 10.08
C LYS A 306 -10.20 3.16 11.33
N ALA A 307 -8.88 3.08 11.17
CA ALA A 307 -7.91 3.29 12.23
C ALA A 307 -6.66 3.96 11.63
N ARG A 308 -5.99 4.81 12.40
CA ARG A 308 -4.82 5.56 11.97
C ARG A 308 -3.85 5.78 13.12
N GLY A 309 -2.57 5.52 12.88
CA GLY A 309 -1.48 5.84 13.79
C GLY A 309 -0.90 7.25 13.57
N PRO A 310 -0.24 7.80 14.58
CA PRO A 310 0.53 9.05 14.46
C PRO A 310 1.84 8.80 13.71
N GLN A 311 2.41 9.85 13.09
CA GLN A 311 3.77 9.80 12.58
C GLN A 311 4.82 9.89 13.71
N PHE A 312 5.99 9.32 13.47
CA PHE A 312 7.17 9.42 14.32
C PHE A 312 6.97 8.95 15.77
N GLN A 313 6.03 8.04 15.97
CA GLN A 313 5.79 7.41 17.27
C GLN A 313 5.77 5.88 17.13
N ALA A 314 6.32 5.19 18.12
CA ALA A 314 6.16 3.74 18.22
C ALA A 314 4.79 3.45 18.79
N GLU A 315 3.96 2.72 18.02
CA GLU A 315 2.58 2.44 18.40
C GLU A 315 2.04 1.18 17.72
N VAL A 316 0.99 0.60 18.30
CA VAL A 316 0.23 -0.49 17.71
C VAL A 316 -1.17 0.01 17.32
N ILE A 317 -1.44 -0.01 16.03
CA ILE A 317 -2.74 0.38 15.46
C ILE A 317 -3.61 -0.86 15.30
N ARG A 318 -4.70 -0.90 16.04
CA ARG A 318 -5.64 -2.02 16.06
C ARG A 318 -6.90 -1.71 15.27
N GLY A 319 -7.49 -2.73 14.66
CA GLY A 319 -8.79 -2.63 14.02
C GLY A 319 -9.20 -3.91 13.32
N GLU A 320 -10.33 -3.86 12.65
CA GLU A 320 -10.87 -4.98 11.92
C GLU A 320 -10.74 -4.76 10.41
N VAL A 321 -10.44 -5.83 9.70
CA VAL A 321 -10.42 -5.91 8.25
C VAL A 321 -11.50 -6.90 7.83
N GLN A 322 -12.45 -6.47 7.00
CA GLN A 322 -13.47 -7.32 6.44
C GLN A 322 -12.96 -7.96 5.14
N PRO A 323 -12.75 -9.28 5.08
CA PRO A 323 -12.50 -9.96 3.82
C PRO A 323 -13.70 -9.81 2.88
N LEU A 324 -13.44 -9.43 1.62
CA LEU A 324 -14.47 -9.15 0.61
C LEU A 324 -14.22 -9.95 -0.68
N ARG A 325 -15.30 -10.30 -1.37
CA ARG A 325 -15.28 -10.89 -2.72
C ARG A 325 -16.11 -10.06 -3.68
N GLY A 326 -15.97 -10.31 -4.96
CA GLY A 326 -16.55 -9.51 -6.04
C GLY A 326 -15.50 -8.67 -6.75
N LEU A 327 -15.86 -8.01 -7.81
CA LEU A 327 -14.95 -7.19 -8.63
C LEU A 327 -15.62 -5.89 -9.03
N THR A 328 -14.93 -4.78 -8.80
CA THR A 328 -15.29 -3.49 -9.38
C THR A 328 -15.05 -3.52 -10.90
N PRO A 329 -15.68 -2.64 -11.69
CA PRO A 329 -15.34 -2.47 -13.10
C PRO A 329 -13.84 -2.19 -13.30
N TYR A 330 -13.24 -1.33 -12.48
CA TYR A 330 -11.80 -1.07 -12.53
C TYR A 330 -10.96 -2.33 -12.27
N ALA A 331 -11.34 -3.14 -11.29
CA ALA A 331 -10.63 -4.39 -11.03
C ALA A 331 -10.65 -5.34 -12.24
N ARG A 332 -11.72 -5.31 -13.07
CA ARG A 332 -11.83 -6.10 -14.31
C ARG A 332 -11.02 -5.52 -15.46
N PHE A 333 -11.19 -4.24 -15.73
CA PHE A 333 -10.74 -3.60 -16.98
C PHE A 333 -9.46 -2.78 -16.82
N GLY A 334 -9.13 -2.38 -15.58
CA GLY A 334 -7.96 -1.54 -15.28
C GLY A 334 -8.10 -0.12 -15.82
N ASP A 335 -6.96 0.43 -16.20
CA ASP A 335 -6.87 1.81 -16.71
C ASP A 335 -7.34 1.96 -18.17
N TRP A 336 -7.61 0.84 -18.87
CA TRP A 336 -7.96 0.85 -20.30
C TRP A 336 -9.08 1.84 -20.69
N PRO A 337 -10.16 2.04 -19.90
CA PRO A 337 -11.18 3.02 -20.25
C PRO A 337 -10.74 4.48 -20.12
N ALA A 338 -9.62 4.76 -19.46
CA ALA A 338 -9.14 6.10 -19.13
C ALA A 338 -7.79 6.46 -19.79
N VAL A 339 -7.10 5.48 -20.37
CA VAL A 339 -5.81 5.57 -21.06
C VAL A 339 -5.93 4.95 -22.44
#